data_b3b17b3b41762290c01fd35bbf299f28
#
_entry.id   b3b17b3b41762290c01fd35bbf299f28
#
_cell.length_a   1.000
_cell.length_b   1.000
_cell.length_c   1.000
_cell.angle_alpha   90.00
_cell.angle_beta   90.00
_cell.angle_gamma   90.00
#
_symmetry.space_group_name_H-M   'P 1'
#
loop_
_entity.id
_entity.type
_entity.pdbx_description
1 polymer ?
#
loop_
_entity_poly.entity_id
_entity_poly.type
_entity_poly.pdbx_seq_one_letter_code
_entity_poly.pdbx_strand_id
1 'polypeptide(L)'
;MTTPRVRVQTEDFDLSAEVAALRADDPGVGAVASFIGTVRDRNDGLGVSSMELEHYPGMTERAIEAMIDQAMVRFQIRAVRVIHRVGTLKPLDQIVLVVVTGAHRHEAFQACEFLMDYLKTQAPFWKKEHTPQGARWVDARTADDAALQRWGISAANAPNPITPSPSGRGLG
;
A
#
# COMPACT_ATOMS: atom_id res chain seq x y z
N MET A 1 -10.38 22.63 2.60
CA MET A 1 -9.22 21.79 2.96
C MET A 1 -9.17 20.59 2.04
N THR A 2 -8.08 20.42 1.37
CA THR A 2 -7.86 19.23 0.52
C THR A 2 -7.54 18.04 1.41
N THR A 3 -8.28 16.96 1.25
CA THR A 3 -7.98 15.70 1.94
C THR A 3 -6.65 15.15 1.42
N PRO A 4 -5.73 14.71 2.29
CA PRO A 4 -4.44 14.18 1.86
C PRO A 4 -4.58 12.99 0.91
N ARG A 5 -3.69 12.90 -0.09
CA ARG A 5 -3.65 11.75 -1.00
C ARG A 5 -3.24 10.46 -0.31
N VAL A 6 -2.44 10.57 0.74
CA VAL A 6 -1.89 9.45 1.50
C VAL A 6 -2.24 9.58 2.96
N ARG A 7 -2.73 8.49 3.55
CA ARG A 7 -2.89 8.34 5.00
C ARG A 7 -2.32 7.01 5.46
N VAL A 8 -1.51 7.04 6.50
CA VAL A 8 -1.06 5.86 7.22
C VAL A 8 -1.69 5.93 8.62
N GLN A 9 -2.53 4.98 8.97
CA GLN A 9 -3.40 5.06 10.14
C GLN A 9 -3.67 3.68 10.75
N THR A 10 -4.11 3.67 11.99
CA THR A 10 -4.56 2.44 12.66
C THR A 10 -6.05 2.15 12.40
N GLU A 11 -6.82 3.20 12.18
CA GLU A 11 -8.27 3.13 11.98
C GLU A 11 -8.62 2.50 10.64
N ASP A 12 -9.78 1.87 10.60
CA ASP A 12 -10.36 1.35 9.36
C ASP A 12 -10.77 2.47 8.41
N PHE A 13 -11.13 2.13 7.19
CA PHE A 13 -11.58 3.05 6.16
C PHE A 13 -12.86 2.54 5.50
N ASP A 14 -13.63 3.45 4.95
CA ASP A 14 -14.84 3.17 4.17
C ASP A 14 -14.58 3.47 2.69
N LEU A 15 -14.59 2.44 1.85
CA LEU A 15 -14.36 2.56 0.40
C LEU A 15 -15.33 3.54 -0.25
N SER A 16 -16.62 3.43 0.06
CA SER A 16 -17.64 4.27 -0.59
C SER A 16 -17.46 5.73 -0.25
N ALA A 17 -17.14 6.04 1.00
CA ALA A 17 -16.86 7.40 1.43
C ALA A 17 -15.61 7.99 0.77
N GLU A 18 -14.55 7.20 0.67
CA GLU A 18 -13.30 7.64 0.04
C GLU A 18 -13.47 7.87 -1.48
N VAL A 19 -14.18 7.00 -2.16
CA VAL A 19 -14.50 7.15 -3.58
C VAL A 19 -15.35 8.40 -3.82
N ALA A 20 -16.37 8.60 -3.01
CA ALA A 20 -17.25 9.76 -3.12
C ALA A 20 -16.46 11.06 -2.93
N ALA A 21 -15.61 11.11 -1.91
CA ALA A 21 -14.77 12.28 -1.62
C ALA A 21 -13.77 12.58 -2.74
N LEU A 22 -13.14 11.54 -3.31
CA LEU A 22 -12.11 11.70 -4.33
C LEU A 22 -12.65 12.27 -5.66
N ARG A 23 -13.91 12.01 -5.99
CA ARG A 23 -14.53 12.45 -7.24
C ARG A 23 -15.56 13.58 -7.10
N ALA A 24 -15.78 14.08 -5.88
CA ALA A 24 -16.89 14.98 -5.57
C ALA A 24 -16.95 16.24 -6.44
N ASP A 25 -15.80 16.83 -6.75
CA ASP A 25 -15.71 18.10 -7.48
C ASP A 25 -15.09 17.94 -8.88
N ASP A 26 -15.06 16.71 -9.40
CA ASP A 26 -14.43 16.43 -10.70
C ASP A 26 -15.37 15.75 -11.68
N PRO A 27 -16.09 16.55 -12.51
CA PRO A 27 -17.00 16.00 -13.51
C PRO A 27 -16.30 15.27 -14.66
N GLY A 28 -14.97 15.33 -14.75
CA GLY A 28 -14.17 14.61 -15.75
C GLY A 28 -13.92 13.14 -15.40
N VAL A 29 -14.29 12.70 -14.20
CA VAL A 29 -14.14 11.29 -13.82
C VAL A 29 -15.17 10.43 -14.54
N GLY A 30 -14.69 9.54 -15.40
CA GLY A 30 -15.49 8.53 -16.08
C GLY A 30 -15.25 7.10 -15.59
N ALA A 31 -14.19 6.90 -14.79
CA ALA A 31 -13.82 5.60 -14.26
C ALA A 31 -13.19 5.73 -12.89
N VAL A 32 -13.49 4.76 -12.03
CA VAL A 32 -12.84 4.59 -10.72
C VAL A 32 -12.38 3.14 -10.62
N ALA A 33 -11.10 2.95 -10.36
CA ALA A 33 -10.54 1.65 -10.01
C ALA A 33 -10.11 1.67 -8.55
N SER A 34 -10.35 0.58 -7.84
CA SER A 34 -9.94 0.45 -6.45
C SER A 34 -9.41 -0.94 -6.16
N PHE A 35 -8.49 -0.99 -5.21
CA PHE A 35 -7.99 -2.23 -4.64
C PHE A 35 -8.05 -2.14 -3.13
N ILE A 36 -8.51 -3.21 -2.50
CA ILE A 36 -8.47 -3.39 -1.06
C ILE A 36 -7.72 -4.68 -0.76
N GLY A 37 -6.66 -4.57 0.03
CA GLY A 37 -5.98 -5.73 0.61
C GLY A 37 -6.54 -6.03 1.99
N THR A 38 -6.73 -7.30 2.29
CA THR A 38 -7.24 -7.76 3.60
C THR A 38 -6.32 -8.82 4.19
N VAL A 39 -6.41 -8.99 5.50
CA VAL A 39 -5.66 -10.03 6.22
C VAL A 39 -6.27 -11.39 5.96
N ARG A 40 -5.46 -12.34 5.49
CA ARG A 40 -5.85 -13.73 5.32
C ARG A 40 -5.57 -14.54 6.59
N ASP A 41 -6.34 -15.59 6.81
CA ASP A 41 -6.15 -16.51 7.94
C ASP A 41 -4.96 -17.46 7.77
N ARG A 42 -4.32 -17.50 6.60
CA ARG A 42 -3.16 -18.34 6.29
C ARG A 42 -2.13 -17.62 5.43
N ASN A 43 -0.88 -17.89 5.71
CA ASN A 43 0.24 -17.48 4.87
C ASN A 43 1.28 -18.60 4.82
N ASP A 44 1.67 -19.01 3.60
CA ASP A 44 2.60 -20.13 3.35
C ASP A 44 2.18 -21.43 4.07
N GLY A 45 0.87 -21.73 4.07
CA GLY A 45 0.30 -22.91 4.71
C GLY A 45 0.16 -22.84 6.23
N LEU A 46 0.65 -21.77 6.86
CA LEU A 46 0.54 -21.55 8.30
C LEU A 46 -0.67 -20.70 8.63
N GLY A 47 -1.37 -21.06 9.73
CA GLY A 47 -2.44 -20.23 10.28
C GLY A 47 -1.89 -18.92 10.82
N VAL A 48 -2.59 -17.82 10.54
CA VAL A 48 -2.26 -16.49 11.04
C VAL A 48 -3.38 -16.02 11.94
N SER A 49 -3.10 -15.82 13.21
CA SER A 49 -4.08 -15.32 14.20
C SER A 49 -4.16 -13.80 14.19
N SER A 50 -3.05 -13.13 13.91
CA SER A 50 -2.96 -11.69 13.76
C SER A 50 -1.66 -11.33 13.04
N MET A 51 -1.59 -10.10 12.54
CA MET A 51 -0.35 -9.51 12.08
C MET A 51 -0.18 -8.11 12.65
N GLU A 52 1.07 -7.72 12.81
CA GLU A 52 1.44 -6.36 13.15
C GLU A 52 2.14 -5.72 11.96
N LEU A 53 1.71 -4.52 11.61
CA LEU A 53 2.36 -3.70 10.61
C LEU A 53 3.00 -2.50 11.29
N GLU A 54 4.28 -2.32 11.01
CA GLU A 54 5.04 -1.15 11.43
C GLU A 54 5.44 -0.34 10.20
N HIS A 55 5.60 0.96 10.37
CA HIS A 55 6.03 1.87 9.33
C HIS A 55 7.05 2.87 9.88
N TYR A 56 7.61 3.68 8.99
CA TYR A 56 8.51 4.77 9.35
C TYR A 56 7.77 6.10 9.19
N PRO A 57 7.24 6.68 10.30
CA PRO A 57 6.43 7.90 10.22
C PRO A 57 7.12 9.03 9.47
N GLY A 58 6.39 9.66 8.56
CA GLY A 58 6.88 10.71 7.67
C GLY A 58 7.59 10.17 6.43
N MET A 59 8.47 9.18 6.55
CA MET A 59 9.18 8.61 5.41
C MET A 59 8.28 7.70 4.57
N THR A 60 7.44 6.89 5.20
CA THR A 60 6.49 6.02 4.50
C THR A 60 5.51 6.85 3.67
N GLU A 61 4.95 7.91 4.24
CA GLU A 61 4.02 8.80 3.54
C GLU A 61 4.71 9.48 2.35
N ARG A 62 5.93 9.98 2.52
CA ARG A 62 6.70 10.58 1.43
C ARG A 62 7.03 9.60 0.31
N ALA A 63 7.36 8.36 0.65
CA ALA A 63 7.60 7.31 -0.33
C ALA A 63 6.35 7.03 -1.17
N ILE A 64 5.19 6.94 -0.53
CA ILE A 64 3.92 6.71 -1.21
C ILE A 64 3.53 7.93 -2.07
N GLU A 65 3.72 9.14 -1.57
CA GLU A 65 3.50 10.36 -2.36
C GLU A 65 4.35 10.37 -3.63
N ALA A 66 5.62 9.98 -3.55
CA ALA A 66 6.50 9.87 -4.70
C ALA A 66 6.01 8.82 -5.73
N MET A 67 5.47 7.70 -5.25
CA MET A 67 4.85 6.68 -6.12
C MET A 67 3.63 7.24 -6.85
N ILE A 68 2.79 8.00 -6.16
CA ILE A 68 1.63 8.65 -6.75
C ILE A 68 2.07 9.65 -7.83
N ASP A 69 3.07 10.45 -7.55
CA ASP A 69 3.62 11.40 -8.54
C ASP A 69 4.11 10.68 -9.80
N GLN A 70 4.77 9.54 -9.66
CA GLN A 70 5.17 8.72 -10.80
C GLN A 70 3.96 8.17 -11.57
N ALA A 71 2.93 7.71 -10.87
CA ALA A 71 1.70 7.23 -11.51
C ALA A 71 1.00 8.35 -12.30
N MET A 72 0.95 9.56 -11.74
CA MET A 72 0.36 10.73 -12.40
C MET A 72 1.12 11.13 -13.69
N VAL A 73 2.42 10.89 -13.74
CA VAL A 73 3.23 11.13 -14.94
C VAL A 73 3.06 10.03 -15.99
N ARG A 74 2.98 8.76 -15.54
CA ARG A 74 2.92 7.59 -16.46
C ARG A 74 1.56 7.38 -17.09
N PHE A 75 0.50 7.68 -16.37
CA PHE A 75 -0.87 7.36 -16.76
C PHE A 75 -1.73 8.62 -16.80
N GLN A 76 -2.67 8.64 -17.74
CA GLN A 76 -3.66 9.70 -17.81
C GLN A 76 -4.78 9.46 -16.79
N ILE A 77 -4.47 9.75 -15.56
CA ILE A 77 -5.38 9.63 -14.42
C ILE A 77 -5.65 10.98 -13.80
N ARG A 78 -6.68 11.09 -12.99
CA ARG A 78 -7.14 12.37 -12.44
C ARG A 78 -6.76 12.53 -10.98
N ALA A 79 -6.99 11.52 -10.16
CA ALA A 79 -6.65 11.56 -8.74
C ALA A 79 -6.35 10.18 -8.20
N VAL A 80 -5.61 10.15 -7.10
CA VAL A 80 -5.24 8.92 -6.38
C VAL A 80 -5.46 9.13 -4.88
N ARG A 81 -5.94 8.09 -4.22
CA ARG A 81 -5.98 7.98 -2.77
C ARG A 81 -5.34 6.68 -2.35
N VAL A 82 -4.40 6.75 -1.41
CA VAL A 82 -3.82 5.57 -0.77
C VAL A 82 -4.00 5.68 0.74
N ILE A 83 -4.60 4.68 1.33
CA ILE A 83 -4.71 4.55 2.79
C ILE A 83 -4.09 3.22 3.18
N HIS A 84 -3.13 3.24 4.07
CA HIS A 84 -2.50 2.03 4.58
C HIS A 84 -2.64 1.97 6.10
N ARG A 85 -3.19 0.87 6.59
CA ARG A 85 -3.31 0.66 8.02
C ARG A 85 -2.02 0.06 8.58
N VAL A 86 -1.78 0.37 9.83
CA VAL A 86 -0.65 -0.13 10.64
C VAL A 86 -1.16 -0.57 11.99
N GLY A 87 -0.28 -1.17 12.79
CA GLY A 87 -0.64 -1.74 14.07
C GLY A 87 -1.12 -3.17 13.95
N THR A 88 -1.86 -3.64 14.94
CA THR A 88 -2.34 -5.02 15.00
C THR A 88 -3.63 -5.20 14.19
N LEU A 89 -3.59 -6.15 13.25
CA LEU A 89 -4.70 -6.50 12.37
C LEU A 89 -5.00 -7.99 12.48
N LYS A 90 -6.26 -8.35 12.33
CA LYS A 90 -6.76 -9.73 12.40
C LYS A 90 -7.26 -10.18 11.04
N PRO A 91 -7.40 -11.50 10.81
CA PRO A 91 -8.06 -11.99 9.60
C PRO A 91 -9.39 -11.28 9.32
N LEU A 92 -9.64 -10.96 8.07
CA LEU A 92 -10.73 -10.16 7.52
C LEU A 92 -10.57 -8.64 7.65
N ASP A 93 -9.68 -8.14 8.50
CA ASP A 93 -9.41 -6.71 8.57
C ASP A 93 -8.86 -6.18 7.25
N GLN A 94 -9.28 -4.98 6.89
CA GLN A 94 -8.72 -4.24 5.75
C GLN A 94 -7.33 -3.72 6.09
N ILE A 95 -6.40 -3.83 5.16
CA ILE A 95 -5.01 -3.38 5.33
C ILE A 95 -4.75 -2.11 4.54
N VAL A 96 -5.09 -2.14 3.27
CA VAL A 96 -4.70 -1.10 2.31
C VAL A 96 -5.84 -0.81 1.35
N LEU A 97 -5.99 0.45 1.03
CA LEU A 97 -6.88 0.95 -0.01
C LEU A 97 -6.06 1.74 -1.02
N VAL A 98 -6.25 1.42 -2.30
CA VAL A 98 -5.81 2.27 -3.41
C VAL A 98 -7.03 2.61 -4.25
N VAL A 99 -7.27 3.89 -4.47
CA VAL A 99 -8.33 4.38 -5.36
C VAL A 99 -7.69 5.26 -6.41
N VAL A 100 -8.02 5.00 -7.67
CA VAL A 100 -7.58 5.79 -8.82
C VAL A 100 -8.81 6.25 -9.60
N THR A 101 -8.89 7.54 -9.89
CA THR A 101 -9.90 8.09 -10.78
C THR A 101 -9.27 8.47 -12.11
N GLY A 102 -9.99 8.28 -13.18
CA GLY A 102 -9.57 8.64 -14.53
C GLY A 102 -10.77 8.93 -15.43
N ALA A 103 -10.51 9.46 -16.63
CA ALA A 103 -11.55 9.61 -17.64
C ALA A 103 -11.98 8.27 -18.20
N HIS A 104 -11.05 7.31 -18.32
CA HIS A 104 -11.27 6.01 -18.94
C HIS A 104 -10.74 4.86 -18.05
N ARG A 105 -11.39 3.70 -18.15
CA ARG A 105 -11.11 2.53 -17.31
C ARG A 105 -9.70 1.98 -17.47
N HIS A 106 -9.16 1.97 -18.68
CA HIS A 106 -7.87 1.35 -18.98
C HIS A 106 -6.73 1.96 -18.12
N GLU A 107 -6.60 3.27 -18.16
CA GLU A 107 -5.59 4.00 -17.40
C GLU A 107 -5.82 3.87 -15.89
N ALA A 108 -7.07 3.90 -15.45
CA ALA A 108 -7.41 3.73 -14.04
C ALA A 108 -7.00 2.35 -13.52
N PHE A 109 -7.27 1.28 -14.27
CA PHE A 109 -6.84 -0.07 -13.90
C PHE A 109 -5.32 -0.22 -13.87
N GLN A 110 -4.64 0.28 -14.91
CA GLN A 110 -3.19 0.20 -14.99
C GLN A 110 -2.50 0.95 -13.86
N ALA A 111 -2.94 2.15 -13.55
CA ALA A 111 -2.38 2.94 -12.47
C ALA A 111 -2.62 2.29 -11.11
N CYS A 112 -3.78 1.69 -10.89
CA CYS A 112 -4.07 0.97 -9.66
C CYS A 112 -3.13 -0.24 -9.49
N GLU A 113 -2.94 -1.04 -10.52
CA GLU A 113 -2.00 -2.17 -10.50
C GLU A 113 -0.55 -1.72 -10.28
N PHE A 114 -0.13 -0.69 -10.98
CA PHE A 114 1.20 -0.08 -10.82
C PHE A 114 1.46 0.34 -9.37
N LEU A 115 0.51 1.05 -8.77
CA LEU A 115 0.64 1.52 -7.39
C LEU A 115 0.70 0.36 -6.40
N MET A 116 -0.05 -0.70 -6.62
CA MET A 116 0.00 -1.89 -5.77
C MET A 116 1.33 -2.62 -5.88
N ASP A 117 1.86 -2.80 -7.10
CA ASP A 117 3.17 -3.40 -7.31
C ASP A 117 4.28 -2.57 -6.64
N TYR A 118 4.18 -1.26 -6.72
CA TYR A 118 5.13 -0.35 -6.11
C TYR A 118 5.04 -0.37 -4.57
N LEU A 119 3.83 -0.32 -4.02
CA LEU A 119 3.60 -0.37 -2.57
C LEU A 119 4.16 -1.63 -1.95
N LYS A 120 3.99 -2.78 -2.60
CA LYS A 120 4.45 -4.06 -2.08
C LYS A 120 5.97 -4.20 -2.05
N THR A 121 6.68 -3.45 -2.87
CA THR A 121 8.13 -3.59 -3.03
C THR A 121 8.92 -2.45 -2.42
N GLN A 122 8.39 -1.22 -2.44
CA GLN A 122 9.17 -0.01 -2.16
C GLN A 122 8.65 0.80 -0.97
N ALA A 123 7.45 0.55 -0.48
CA ALA A 123 6.97 1.25 0.71
C ALA A 123 7.62 0.67 1.97
N PRO A 124 8.15 1.52 2.87
CA PRO A 124 8.81 1.05 4.09
C PRO A 124 7.80 0.61 5.16
N PHE A 125 7.30 -0.60 4.97
CA PHE A 125 6.47 -1.32 5.94
C PHE A 125 7.16 -2.60 6.37
N TRP A 126 6.99 -2.96 7.64
CA TRP A 126 7.44 -4.23 8.21
C TRP A 126 6.23 -5.01 8.71
N LYS A 127 6.18 -6.28 8.34
CA LYS A 127 5.09 -7.17 8.71
C LYS A 127 5.58 -8.28 9.61
N LYS A 128 4.93 -8.44 10.76
CA LYS A 128 5.13 -9.53 11.70
C LYS A 128 3.85 -10.33 11.81
N GLU A 129 3.92 -11.62 11.59
CA GLU A 129 2.79 -12.53 11.71
C GLU A 129 2.86 -13.33 13.01
N HIS A 130 1.71 -13.49 13.66
CA HIS A 130 1.53 -14.35 14.81
C HIS A 130 0.91 -15.66 14.36
N THR A 131 1.62 -16.77 14.57
CA THR A 131 1.23 -18.12 14.18
C THR A 131 1.24 -19.04 15.38
N PRO A 132 0.67 -20.27 15.28
CA PRO A 132 0.77 -21.26 16.37
C PRO A 132 2.22 -21.62 16.76
N GLN A 133 3.18 -21.43 15.85
CA GLN A 133 4.61 -21.65 16.10
C GLN A 133 5.33 -20.41 16.66
N GLY A 134 4.62 -19.32 16.92
CA GLY A 134 5.15 -18.07 17.42
C GLY A 134 5.11 -16.94 16.40
N ALA A 135 5.70 -15.80 16.77
CA ALA A 135 5.75 -14.62 15.92
C ALA A 135 6.95 -14.69 14.95
N ARG A 136 6.73 -14.24 13.70
CA ARG A 136 7.78 -14.16 12.70
C ARG A 136 7.67 -12.88 11.87
N TRP A 137 8.82 -12.31 11.51
CA TRP A 137 8.88 -11.26 10.51
C TRP A 137 8.72 -11.88 9.12
N VAL A 138 7.99 -11.19 8.24
CA VAL A 138 7.72 -11.64 6.87
C VAL A 138 8.51 -10.78 5.91
N ASP A 139 9.35 -11.43 5.10
CA ASP A 139 10.13 -10.78 4.06
C ASP A 139 9.28 -10.48 2.81
N ALA A 140 9.73 -9.50 2.03
CA ALA A 140 9.16 -9.21 0.72
C ALA A 140 9.30 -10.44 -0.20
N ARG A 141 8.27 -10.68 -1.03
CA ARG A 141 8.26 -11.84 -1.95
C ARG A 141 8.98 -11.50 -3.25
N THR A 142 9.76 -12.44 -3.76
CA THR A 142 10.43 -12.34 -5.07
C THR A 142 9.44 -12.07 -6.23
N ALA A 143 8.21 -12.59 -6.12
CA ALA A 143 7.17 -12.32 -7.11
C ALA A 143 6.78 -10.83 -7.18
N ASP A 144 6.87 -10.11 -6.07
CA ASP A 144 6.56 -8.68 -6.02
C ASP A 144 7.64 -7.86 -6.74
N ASP A 145 8.92 -8.26 -6.65
CA ASP A 145 10.02 -7.63 -7.39
C ASP A 145 9.87 -7.83 -8.90
N ALA A 146 9.47 -9.03 -9.34
CA ALA A 146 9.21 -9.32 -10.74
C ALA A 146 8.02 -8.50 -11.28
N ALA A 147 6.99 -8.28 -10.47
CA ALA A 147 5.85 -7.43 -10.84
C ALA A 147 6.30 -5.97 -11.06
N LEU A 148 7.17 -5.45 -10.20
CA LEU A 148 7.72 -4.10 -10.36
C LEU A 148 8.57 -3.95 -11.62
N GLN A 149 9.36 -4.97 -11.97
CA GLN A 149 10.19 -4.99 -13.17
C GLN A 149 9.38 -4.85 -14.47
N ARG A 150 8.14 -5.35 -14.50
CA ARG A 150 7.24 -5.19 -15.67
C ARG A 150 6.98 -3.71 -16.00
N TRP A 151 7.11 -2.83 -15.03
CA TRP A 151 6.95 -1.40 -15.20
C TRP A 151 8.26 -0.67 -15.55
N GLY A 152 9.37 -1.42 -15.71
CA GLY A 152 10.69 -0.88 -16.00
C GLY A 152 11.36 -0.24 -14.79
N ILE A 153 10.92 -0.58 -13.58
CA ILE A 153 11.49 -0.11 -12.32
C ILE A 153 12.29 -1.26 -11.72
N SER A 154 13.59 -1.02 -11.48
CA SER A 154 14.40 -2.00 -10.75
C SER A 154 14.49 -1.61 -9.28
N ALA A 155 14.57 -2.59 -8.40
CA ALA A 155 14.77 -2.38 -6.97
C ALA A 155 16.05 -1.56 -6.66
N ALA A 156 17.03 -1.59 -7.58
CA ALA A 156 18.27 -0.82 -7.46
C ALA A 156 18.09 0.69 -7.71
N ASN A 157 17.03 1.11 -8.37
CA ASN A 157 16.74 2.50 -8.69
C ASN A 157 15.66 3.11 -7.77
N ALA A 158 15.13 2.32 -6.87
CA ALA A 158 14.26 2.84 -5.85
C ALA A 158 15.09 3.61 -4.82
N PRO A 159 14.60 4.75 -4.30
CA PRO A 159 15.25 5.38 -3.17
C PRO A 159 15.34 4.33 -2.06
N ASN A 160 16.58 3.95 -1.75
CA ASN A 160 16.87 2.92 -0.77
C ASN A 160 16.17 3.27 0.55
N PRO A 161 15.14 2.54 0.97
CA PRO A 161 14.64 2.74 2.30
C PRO A 161 15.81 2.38 3.22
N ILE A 162 16.29 3.34 3.98
CA ILE A 162 17.18 3.06 5.09
C ILE A 162 16.38 2.11 5.98
N THR A 163 16.60 0.82 5.82
CA THR A 163 16.02 -0.18 6.69
C THR A 163 16.69 -0.04 8.05
N PRO A 164 16.02 0.50 9.06
CA PRO A 164 16.50 0.28 10.41
C PRO A 164 16.36 -1.22 10.64
N SER A 165 17.47 -1.87 10.82
CA SER A 165 17.49 -3.26 11.27
C SER A 165 16.61 -3.36 12.53
N PRO A 166 15.69 -4.33 12.62
CA PRO A 166 14.92 -4.55 13.83
C PRO A 166 15.79 -4.99 15.02
N SER A 167 17.08 -5.13 14.84
CA SER A 167 18.04 -5.57 15.85
C SER A 167 18.52 -4.51 16.83
N GLY A 168 17.83 -3.38 16.95
CA GLY A 168 18.27 -2.26 17.79
C GLY A 168 17.47 -2.00 19.08
N ARG A 169 16.52 -2.82 19.47
CA ARG A 169 15.97 -2.71 20.83
C ARG A 169 16.62 -3.76 21.72
N GLY A 170 17.85 -3.41 22.10
CA GLY A 170 18.55 -4.09 23.15
C GLY A 170 17.79 -3.99 24.46
N LEU A 171 17.88 -5.04 25.15
CA LEU A 171 17.78 -5.28 26.58
C LEU A 171 17.93 -4.00 27.42
N GLY A 172 16.88 -3.64 28.10
CA GLY A 172 16.84 -2.75 29.23
C GLY A 172 15.70 -3.17 30.11
#